data_3485e6072b5bac89f5106672b977bc71
#
_entry.id   3485e6072b5bac89f5106672b977bc71
#
_cell.length_a   1.000
_cell.length_b   1.000
_cell.length_c   1.000
_cell.angle_alpha   90.00
_cell.angle_beta   90.00
_cell.angle_gamma   90.00
#
_symmetry.space_group_name_H-M   'P 1'
#
loop_
_entity.id
_entity.type
_entity.pdbx_description
1 polymer ?
#
loop_
_entity_poly.entity_id
_entity_poly.type
_entity_poly.pdbx_seq_one_letter_code
_entity_poly.pdbx_strand_id
1 'polypeptide(L)'
;YTQNSDRQVQSIAYSTDNGRSFTKYENNPVLTSDARDFRDPKVFWHKETQRWIMLLAVGQEMQIFSSSNLKDWAFESSFGEGQGAHGGVWECPDLFELPVDGTNEKKWVLLCNLNPGGPFGGSATQYFVGTFNGKEFVNESPSKTKWMDWGKDHYATVTWSDAPDNRRIAIAWMSNWQYANDVPTSQYRSPNQAAQYGDN
;
A
#
# COMPACT_ATOMS: atom_id res chain seq x y z
N TYR A 1 -1.16 7.24 9.04
CA TYR A 1 -2.50 6.79 8.61
C TYR A 1 -3.18 7.89 7.79
N THR A 2 -4.04 7.48 6.88
CA THR A 2 -4.93 8.42 6.18
C THR A 2 -6.06 8.84 7.12
N GLN A 3 -6.21 10.13 7.30
CA GLN A 3 -7.39 10.72 7.95
C GLN A 3 -8.36 11.16 6.87
N ASN A 4 -9.60 10.70 6.97
CA ASN A 4 -10.68 11.08 6.07
C ASN A 4 -11.57 12.15 6.75
N SER A 5 -11.68 13.30 6.10
CA SER A 5 -12.58 14.39 6.49
C SER A 5 -13.17 14.97 5.20
N ASP A 6 -13.05 16.27 4.96
CA ASP A 6 -13.43 16.89 3.68
C ASP A 6 -12.53 16.46 2.53
N ARG A 7 -11.31 16.07 2.86
CA ARG A 7 -10.29 15.48 1.95
C ARG A 7 -9.45 14.44 2.68
N GLN A 8 -8.77 13.57 1.93
CA GLN A 8 -7.82 12.62 2.48
C GLN A 8 -6.48 13.31 2.76
N VAL A 9 -6.00 13.19 4.00
CA VAL A 9 -4.73 13.75 4.46
C VAL A 9 -3.95 12.72 5.26
N GLN A 10 -2.63 12.89 5.39
CA GLN A 10 -1.83 11.96 6.16
C GLN A 10 -1.57 12.51 7.57
N SER A 11 -1.79 11.68 8.55
CA SER A 11 -1.65 11.98 9.97
C SER A 11 -0.80 10.92 10.67
N ILE A 12 -0.18 11.30 11.80
CA ILE A 12 0.64 10.40 12.60
C ILE A 12 0.07 10.27 14.02
N ALA A 13 0.20 9.07 14.57
CA ALA A 13 -0.02 8.79 15.98
C ALA A 13 1.17 7.99 16.52
N TYR A 14 1.44 8.10 17.80
CA TYR A 14 2.53 7.41 18.47
C TYR A 14 2.04 6.67 19.71
N SER A 15 2.77 5.64 20.10
CA SER A 15 2.52 4.84 21.29
C SER A 15 3.74 4.86 22.20
N THR A 16 3.52 4.85 23.51
CA THR A 16 4.57 4.72 24.54
C THR A 16 4.41 3.43 25.36
N ASP A 17 3.47 2.57 24.98
CA ASP A 17 3.10 1.33 25.69
C ASP A 17 3.13 0.09 24.79
N ASN A 18 4.06 0.05 23.82
CA ASN A 18 4.22 -1.02 22.86
C ASN A 18 2.98 -1.25 21.96
N GLY A 19 2.30 -0.18 21.55
CA GLY A 19 1.19 -0.24 20.61
C GLY A 19 -0.16 -0.61 21.23
N ARG A 20 -0.30 -0.58 22.55
CA ARG A 20 -1.59 -0.84 23.22
C ARG A 20 -2.53 0.35 23.18
N SER A 21 -1.97 1.56 23.26
CA SER A 21 -2.71 2.81 23.05
C SER A 21 -1.94 3.75 22.13
N PHE A 22 -2.65 4.66 21.48
CA PHE A 22 -2.06 5.63 20.55
C PHE A 22 -2.53 7.03 20.86
N THR A 23 -1.59 7.97 20.84
CA THR A 23 -1.85 9.41 20.94
C THR A 23 -1.67 10.04 19.57
N LYS A 24 -2.66 10.79 19.10
CA LYS A 24 -2.53 11.56 17.86
C LYS A 24 -1.54 12.72 18.06
N TYR A 25 -0.70 12.94 17.06
CA TYR A 25 0.19 14.10 17.06
C TYR A 25 -0.62 15.39 17.00
N GLU A 26 -0.29 16.37 17.84
CA GLU A 26 -1.07 17.60 18.01
C GLU A 26 -1.10 18.49 16.75
N ASN A 27 -0.02 18.45 15.94
CA ASN A 27 0.08 19.23 14.71
C ASN A 27 -0.29 18.40 13.46
N ASN A 28 -1.17 17.42 13.59
CA ASN A 28 -1.74 16.76 12.43
C ASN A 28 -2.64 17.70 11.61
N PRO A 29 -2.73 17.53 10.27
CA PRO A 29 -2.06 16.52 9.44
C PRO A 29 -0.59 16.86 9.17
N VAL A 30 0.24 15.84 8.97
CA VAL A 30 1.68 15.99 8.61
C VAL A 30 1.90 16.09 7.10
N LEU A 31 0.91 15.74 6.28
CA LEU A 31 0.97 15.89 4.83
C LEU A 31 -0.45 16.06 4.27
N THR A 32 -0.63 17.05 3.39
CA THR A 32 -1.90 17.35 2.73
C THR A 32 -1.74 17.39 1.22
N SER A 33 -2.85 17.17 0.51
CA SER A 33 -2.94 17.31 -0.95
C SER A 33 -4.35 17.73 -1.33
N ASP A 34 -4.49 18.37 -2.49
CA ASP A 34 -5.78 18.64 -3.12
C ASP A 34 -6.25 17.47 -4.02
N ALA A 35 -5.44 16.43 -4.18
CA ALA A 35 -5.82 15.23 -4.90
C ALA A 35 -6.98 14.51 -4.19
N ARG A 36 -7.93 14.01 -5.00
CA ARG A 36 -9.12 13.33 -4.48
C ARG A 36 -8.78 12.03 -3.77
N ASP A 37 -7.94 11.20 -4.38
CA ASP A 37 -7.52 9.90 -3.86
C ASP A 37 -6.06 10.03 -3.39
N PHE A 38 -5.86 10.38 -2.12
CA PHE A 38 -4.55 10.62 -1.51
C PHE A 38 -4.46 9.81 -0.22
N ARG A 39 -4.16 8.49 -0.34
CA ARG A 39 -4.33 7.55 0.76
C ARG A 39 -3.32 6.40 0.78
N ASP A 40 -3.50 5.53 1.76
CA ASP A 40 -2.79 4.26 1.96
C ASP A 40 -1.28 4.43 2.12
N PRO A 41 -0.82 5.18 3.14
CA PRO A 41 0.60 5.43 3.33
C PRO A 41 1.34 4.14 3.72
N LYS A 42 2.36 3.76 2.95
CA LYS A 42 3.38 2.80 3.36
C LYS A 42 4.64 3.55 3.73
N VAL A 43 5.11 3.36 4.95
CA VAL A 43 6.30 4.06 5.47
C VAL A 43 7.37 3.05 5.87
N PHE A 44 8.62 3.28 5.47
CA PHE A 44 9.77 2.47 5.85
C PHE A 44 11.05 3.31 5.96
N TRP A 45 12.05 2.78 6.64
CA TRP A 45 13.37 3.41 6.74
C TRP A 45 14.27 2.96 5.59
N HIS A 46 14.78 3.91 4.81
CA HIS A 46 15.75 3.65 3.74
C HIS A 46 17.17 3.87 4.28
N LYS A 47 17.92 2.77 4.39
CA LYS A 47 19.23 2.75 5.08
C LYS A 47 20.28 3.59 4.37
N GLU A 48 20.33 3.54 3.06
CA GLU A 48 21.35 4.20 2.23
C GLU A 48 21.25 5.73 2.32
N THR A 49 20.03 6.26 2.31
CA THR A 49 19.81 7.72 2.41
C THR A 49 19.59 8.20 3.83
N GLN A 50 19.46 7.27 4.80
CA GLN A 50 19.11 7.58 6.20
C GLN A 50 17.86 8.47 6.30
N ARG A 51 16.81 8.06 5.58
CA ARG A 51 15.52 8.75 5.56
C ARG A 51 14.36 7.80 5.68
N TRP A 52 13.29 8.30 6.24
CA TRP A 52 11.98 7.69 6.13
C TRP A 52 11.43 7.96 4.74
N ILE A 53 10.93 6.92 4.11
CA ILE A 53 10.25 6.99 2.81
C ILE A 53 8.79 6.67 3.03
N MET A 54 7.92 7.45 2.40
CA MET A 54 6.48 7.18 2.36
C MET A 54 6.03 7.09 0.91
N LEU A 55 5.36 5.99 0.59
CA LEU A 55 4.58 5.85 -0.63
C LEU A 55 3.12 6.16 -0.33
N LEU A 56 2.48 6.87 -1.25
CA LEU A 56 1.04 7.13 -1.23
C LEU A 56 0.42 6.78 -2.57
N ALA A 57 -0.75 6.17 -2.52
CA ALA A 57 -1.60 6.02 -3.68
C ALA A 57 -2.32 7.34 -3.97
N VAL A 58 -2.19 7.82 -5.21
CA VAL A 58 -2.78 9.10 -5.64
C VAL A 58 -3.44 8.91 -7.01
N GLY A 59 -4.73 8.60 -7.01
CA GLY A 59 -5.46 8.30 -8.25
C GLY A 59 -4.91 7.06 -8.97
N GLN A 60 -4.13 7.25 -10.03
CA GLN A 60 -3.52 6.18 -10.82
C GLN A 60 -1.98 6.27 -10.84
N GLU A 61 -1.41 6.83 -9.78
CA GLU A 61 0.04 6.89 -9.57
C GLU A 61 0.40 6.60 -8.12
N MET A 62 1.66 6.31 -7.87
CA MET A 62 2.26 6.26 -6.54
C MET A 62 3.16 7.47 -6.38
N GLN A 63 2.92 8.28 -5.35
CA GLN A 63 3.80 9.38 -4.98
C GLN A 63 4.77 8.96 -3.89
N ILE A 64 6.01 9.38 -4.02
CA ILE A 64 7.11 9.07 -3.12
C ILE A 64 7.52 10.34 -2.38
N PHE A 65 7.59 10.24 -1.07
CA PHE A 65 7.99 11.31 -0.17
C PHE A 65 9.12 10.84 0.73
N SER A 66 9.98 11.78 1.15
CA SER A 66 11.02 11.52 2.14
C SER A 66 10.92 12.42 3.36
N SER A 67 11.36 11.93 4.51
CA SER A 67 11.39 12.68 5.77
C SER A 67 12.58 12.27 6.64
N SER A 68 13.11 13.22 7.42
CA SER A 68 14.10 12.92 8.46
C SER A 68 13.47 12.63 9.84
N ASN A 69 12.18 12.96 10.04
CA ASN A 69 11.56 12.99 11.36
C ASN A 69 10.11 12.49 11.41
N LEU A 70 9.56 11.95 10.30
CA LEU A 70 8.17 11.49 10.13
C LEU A 70 7.10 12.58 10.20
N LYS A 71 7.48 13.83 10.33
CA LYS A 71 6.57 14.98 10.49
C LYS A 71 6.62 15.90 9.28
N ASP A 72 7.83 16.18 8.80
CA ASP A 72 8.08 17.05 7.65
C ASP A 72 8.43 16.19 6.44
N TRP A 73 7.56 16.19 5.44
CA TRP A 73 7.67 15.36 4.25
C TRP A 73 7.95 16.19 3.01
N ALA A 74 8.97 15.79 2.26
CA ALA A 74 9.31 16.35 0.96
C ALA A 74 8.86 15.40 -0.14
N PHE A 75 8.17 15.92 -1.17
CA PHE A 75 7.89 15.18 -2.39
C PHE A 75 9.19 14.91 -3.15
N GLU A 76 9.38 13.68 -3.61
CA GLU A 76 10.56 13.25 -4.36
C GLU A 76 10.21 12.91 -5.81
N SER A 77 9.22 12.05 -6.05
CA SER A 77 8.82 11.63 -7.40
C SER A 77 7.43 11.00 -7.45
N SER A 78 6.92 10.81 -8.67
CA SER A 78 5.75 9.98 -8.97
C SER A 78 6.15 8.79 -9.83
N PHE A 79 5.41 7.69 -9.68
CA PHE A 79 5.52 6.47 -10.48
C PHE A 79 4.15 6.05 -10.98
N GLY A 80 4.05 5.66 -12.25
CA GLY A 80 2.81 5.08 -12.80
C GLY A 80 2.53 5.48 -14.24
N GLU A 81 2.87 6.69 -14.66
CA GLU A 81 2.57 7.15 -16.01
C GLU A 81 3.12 6.20 -17.09
N GLY A 82 2.21 5.68 -17.93
CA GLY A 82 2.55 4.76 -19.00
C GLY A 82 3.02 3.37 -18.57
N GLN A 83 2.85 2.98 -17.29
CA GLN A 83 3.33 1.71 -16.75
C GLN A 83 2.25 0.96 -15.99
N GLY A 84 2.16 -0.34 -16.23
CA GLY A 84 1.18 -1.19 -15.58
C GLY A 84 -0.24 -1.03 -16.11
N ALA A 85 -1.21 -1.52 -15.33
CA ALA A 85 -2.64 -1.43 -15.62
C ALA A 85 -3.25 -0.18 -15.00
N HIS A 86 -4.10 0.52 -15.75
CA HIS A 86 -4.77 1.75 -15.38
C HIS A 86 -6.30 1.67 -15.48
N GLY A 87 -6.86 0.47 -15.29
CA GLY A 87 -8.30 0.27 -15.38
C GLY A 87 -9.11 0.84 -14.20
N GLY A 88 -8.44 1.25 -13.14
CA GLY A 88 -9.06 1.77 -11.93
C GLY A 88 -8.13 2.57 -11.04
N VAL A 89 -8.59 2.93 -9.86
CA VAL A 89 -7.81 3.65 -8.85
C VAL A 89 -6.73 2.73 -8.29
N TRP A 90 -5.54 3.26 -8.10
CA TRP A 90 -4.43 2.59 -7.44
C TRP A 90 -4.52 2.75 -5.92
N GLU A 91 -4.24 1.67 -5.19
CA GLU A 91 -4.41 1.59 -3.74
C GLU A 91 -3.32 0.74 -3.08
N CYS A 92 -3.22 0.81 -1.77
CA CYS A 92 -2.39 -0.04 -0.91
C CYS A 92 -0.98 -0.29 -1.45
N PRO A 93 -0.14 0.75 -1.63
CA PRO A 93 1.22 0.58 -2.12
C PRO A 93 2.10 -0.16 -1.11
N ASP A 94 3.08 -0.91 -1.61
CA ASP A 94 4.19 -1.39 -0.81
C ASP A 94 5.49 -1.32 -1.62
N LEU A 95 6.62 -1.09 -0.97
CA LEU A 95 7.93 -1.03 -1.62
C LEU A 95 8.99 -1.65 -0.71
N PHE A 96 9.68 -2.65 -1.22
CA PHE A 96 10.68 -3.40 -0.45
C PHE A 96 11.73 -4.05 -1.36
N GLU A 97 12.87 -4.38 -0.76
CA GLU A 97 13.96 -5.07 -1.44
C GLU A 97 13.87 -6.59 -1.20
N LEU A 98 14.14 -7.37 -2.23
CA LEU A 98 14.26 -8.83 -2.16
C LEU A 98 15.56 -9.31 -2.81
N PRO A 99 16.17 -10.38 -2.29
CA PRO A 99 17.24 -11.08 -2.99
C PRO A 99 16.70 -11.75 -4.26
N VAL A 100 17.55 -11.83 -5.28
CA VAL A 100 17.27 -12.60 -6.50
C VAL A 100 17.88 -13.99 -6.33
N ASP A 101 17.04 -15.01 -6.35
CA ASP A 101 17.47 -16.39 -6.15
C ASP A 101 18.61 -16.81 -7.09
N GLY A 102 19.60 -17.48 -6.52
CA GLY A 102 20.76 -17.97 -7.26
C GLY A 102 21.79 -16.88 -7.63
N THR A 103 21.63 -15.67 -7.12
CA THR A 103 22.56 -14.54 -7.35
C THR A 103 22.90 -13.83 -6.04
N ASN A 104 23.84 -12.86 -6.12
CA ASN A 104 24.11 -11.92 -5.03
C ASN A 104 23.37 -10.59 -5.23
N GLU A 105 22.50 -10.51 -6.22
CA GLU A 105 21.76 -9.29 -6.53
C GLU A 105 20.51 -9.16 -5.66
N LYS A 106 20.08 -7.93 -5.49
CA LYS A 106 18.80 -7.57 -4.90
C LYS A 106 18.04 -6.66 -5.84
N LYS A 107 16.73 -6.75 -5.79
CA LYS A 107 15.83 -5.90 -6.57
C LYS A 107 14.77 -5.31 -5.66
N TRP A 108 14.35 -4.12 -5.99
CA TRP A 108 13.19 -3.49 -5.37
C TRP A 108 11.90 -3.96 -6.05
N VAL A 109 10.90 -4.22 -5.23
CA VAL A 109 9.55 -4.62 -5.69
C VAL A 109 8.58 -3.57 -5.18
N LEU A 110 7.83 -2.97 -6.12
CA LEU A 110 6.73 -2.08 -5.83
C LEU A 110 5.43 -2.84 -6.08
N LEU A 111 4.57 -2.94 -5.06
CA LEU A 111 3.22 -3.47 -5.17
C LEU A 111 2.23 -2.33 -5.39
N CYS A 112 1.23 -2.59 -6.20
CA CYS A 112 0.13 -1.69 -6.47
C CYS A 112 -1.15 -2.48 -6.62
N ASN A 113 -2.12 -2.20 -5.79
CA ASN A 113 -3.47 -2.74 -5.93
C ASN A 113 -4.31 -1.79 -6.77
N LEU A 114 -5.26 -2.30 -7.54
CA LEU A 114 -6.16 -1.45 -8.33
C LEU A 114 -7.57 -2.03 -8.39
N ASN A 115 -8.54 -1.14 -8.47
CA ASN A 115 -9.95 -1.50 -8.56
C ASN A 115 -10.75 -0.44 -9.35
N PRO A 116 -11.44 -0.84 -10.44
CA PRO A 116 -11.34 -2.12 -11.17
C PRO A 116 -10.06 -2.21 -12.01
N GLY A 117 -9.93 -3.20 -12.86
CA GLY A 117 -8.85 -3.29 -13.85
C GLY A 117 -8.01 -4.57 -13.75
N GLY A 118 -8.42 -5.49 -12.90
CA GLY A 118 -7.78 -6.81 -12.80
C GLY A 118 -7.90 -7.64 -14.07
N PRO A 119 -7.01 -8.63 -14.29
CA PRO A 119 -6.95 -9.41 -15.54
C PRO A 119 -8.20 -10.26 -15.77
N PHE A 120 -8.95 -10.58 -14.71
CA PHE A 120 -10.19 -11.35 -14.75
C PHE A 120 -11.41 -10.53 -14.31
N GLY A 121 -11.29 -9.20 -14.32
CA GLY A 121 -12.29 -8.24 -13.87
C GLY A 121 -12.22 -7.96 -12.36
N GLY A 122 -12.75 -6.79 -11.98
CA GLY A 122 -12.73 -6.31 -10.60
C GLY A 122 -11.35 -5.91 -10.12
N SER A 123 -11.09 -6.14 -8.85
CA SER A 123 -9.85 -5.76 -8.17
C SER A 123 -8.71 -6.78 -8.37
N ALA A 124 -7.47 -6.31 -8.33
CA ALA A 124 -6.28 -7.15 -8.43
C ALA A 124 -5.05 -6.44 -7.85
N THR A 125 -3.95 -7.19 -7.66
CA THR A 125 -2.64 -6.67 -7.27
C THR A 125 -1.64 -6.84 -8.41
N GLN A 126 -1.11 -5.75 -8.94
CA GLN A 126 0.01 -5.74 -9.85
C GLN A 126 1.31 -5.44 -9.11
N TYR A 127 2.46 -5.82 -9.71
CA TYR A 127 3.76 -5.51 -9.15
C TYR A 127 4.77 -5.10 -10.22
N PHE A 128 5.77 -4.37 -9.79
CA PHE A 128 6.88 -3.90 -10.60
C PHE A 128 8.19 -4.32 -9.96
N VAL A 129 9.18 -4.69 -10.77
CA VAL A 129 10.53 -5.04 -10.31
C VAL A 129 11.49 -4.04 -10.90
N GLY A 130 12.40 -3.52 -10.07
CA GLY A 130 13.31 -2.49 -10.52
C GLY A 130 14.35 -2.10 -9.50
N THR A 131 14.75 -0.84 -9.57
CA THR A 131 15.69 -0.20 -8.66
C THR A 131 15.03 0.97 -7.93
N PHE A 132 15.51 1.25 -6.72
CA PHE A 132 15.07 2.39 -5.94
C PHE A 132 16.28 3.04 -5.26
N ASN A 133 16.41 4.35 -5.37
CA ASN A 133 17.55 5.10 -4.85
C ASN A 133 17.22 5.96 -3.61
N GLY A 134 16.05 5.75 -3.01
CA GLY A 134 15.54 6.56 -1.91
C GLY A 134 14.71 7.76 -2.34
N LYS A 135 14.57 7.99 -3.66
CA LYS A 135 13.79 9.09 -4.23
C LYS A 135 12.90 8.65 -5.37
N GLU A 136 13.41 7.80 -6.24
CA GLU A 136 12.75 7.38 -7.47
C GLU A 136 12.82 5.86 -7.61
N PHE A 137 11.69 5.27 -8.02
CA PHE A 137 11.61 3.87 -8.43
C PHE A 137 11.64 3.78 -9.97
N VAL A 138 12.57 2.97 -10.49
CA VAL A 138 12.72 2.73 -11.92
C VAL A 138 12.37 1.28 -12.23
N ASN A 139 11.29 1.07 -12.98
CA ASN A 139 10.81 -0.25 -13.40
C ASN A 139 11.67 -0.81 -14.55
N GLU A 140 12.18 -2.02 -14.41
CA GLU A 140 13.00 -2.69 -15.42
C GLU A 140 12.19 -3.25 -16.61
N SER A 141 10.87 -3.30 -16.51
CA SER A 141 10.00 -3.88 -17.53
C SER A 141 8.75 -3.01 -17.78
N PRO A 142 8.90 -1.76 -18.22
CA PRO A 142 7.79 -0.80 -18.30
C PRO A 142 6.64 -1.25 -19.22
N SER A 143 6.94 -2.04 -20.25
CA SER A 143 5.94 -2.53 -21.20
C SER A 143 5.17 -3.78 -20.75
N LYS A 144 5.46 -4.31 -19.55
CA LYS A 144 4.87 -5.55 -19.06
C LYS A 144 4.12 -5.33 -17.75
N THR A 145 2.83 -5.59 -17.74
CA THR A 145 2.05 -5.72 -16.51
C THR A 145 2.29 -7.09 -15.89
N LYS A 146 2.66 -7.14 -14.63
CA LYS A 146 2.85 -8.36 -13.85
C LYS A 146 1.82 -8.40 -12.72
N TRP A 147 1.19 -9.55 -12.54
CA TRP A 147 0.15 -9.78 -11.55
C TRP A 147 0.65 -10.69 -10.44
N MET A 148 0.33 -10.35 -9.19
CA MET A 148 0.67 -11.17 -8.02
C MET A 148 -0.07 -12.50 -8.02
N ASP A 149 -1.29 -12.51 -8.56
CA ASP A 149 -2.16 -13.66 -8.62
C ASP A 149 -2.93 -13.68 -9.94
N TRP A 150 -3.15 -14.88 -10.49
CA TRP A 150 -3.93 -15.10 -11.70
C TRP A 150 -5.34 -15.63 -11.42
N GLY A 151 -5.73 -15.69 -10.16
CA GLY A 151 -7.11 -15.86 -9.72
C GLY A 151 -7.84 -14.52 -9.67
N LYS A 152 -9.08 -14.57 -9.18
CA LYS A 152 -9.94 -13.40 -9.06
C LYS A 152 -9.85 -12.75 -7.67
N ASP A 153 -9.47 -13.54 -6.66
CA ASP A 153 -9.58 -13.19 -5.25
C ASP A 153 -8.23 -12.90 -4.60
N HIS A 154 -7.60 -11.81 -5.03
CA HIS A 154 -6.33 -11.35 -4.47
C HIS A 154 -6.26 -9.84 -4.51
N TYR A 155 -6.49 -9.18 -3.36
CA TYR A 155 -6.52 -7.72 -3.30
C TYR A 155 -6.00 -7.17 -1.97
N ALA A 156 -5.71 -5.86 -1.94
CA ALA A 156 -5.24 -5.12 -0.78
C ALA A 156 -3.97 -5.74 -0.17
N THR A 157 -3.08 -6.25 -1.01
CA THR A 157 -1.86 -6.91 -0.59
C THR A 157 -0.93 -5.95 0.12
N VAL A 158 -0.50 -6.33 1.32
CA VAL A 158 0.53 -5.63 2.10
C VAL A 158 1.53 -6.64 2.65
N THR A 159 2.75 -6.18 2.96
CA THR A 159 3.79 -7.05 3.48
C THR A 159 4.26 -6.63 4.87
N TRP A 160 4.69 -7.62 5.68
CA TRP A 160 5.42 -7.39 6.91
C TRP A 160 6.90 -7.18 6.65
N SER A 161 7.44 -6.10 7.26
CA SER A 161 8.87 -5.87 7.36
C SER A 161 9.43 -6.60 8.58
N ASP A 162 10.74 -6.89 8.54
CA ASP A 162 11.49 -7.40 9.67
C ASP A 162 10.92 -8.69 10.31
N ALA A 163 10.29 -9.53 9.48
CA ALA A 163 9.86 -10.85 9.93
C ALA A 163 11.07 -11.72 10.30
N PRO A 164 10.92 -12.69 11.23
CA PRO A 164 11.99 -13.63 11.58
C PRO A 164 12.57 -14.32 10.32
N ASP A 165 13.86 -14.63 10.37
CA ASP A 165 14.59 -15.31 9.28
C ASP A 165 14.68 -14.51 7.97
N ASN A 166 14.60 -13.17 8.06
CA ASN A 166 14.62 -12.25 6.92
C ASN A 166 13.54 -12.55 5.87
N ARG A 167 12.46 -13.21 6.25
CA ARG A 167 11.34 -13.46 5.35
C ARG A 167 10.55 -12.18 5.08
N ARG A 168 10.05 -12.06 3.87
CA ARG A 168 8.99 -11.12 3.53
C ARG A 168 7.68 -11.89 3.43
N ILE A 169 6.73 -11.56 4.28
CA ILE A 169 5.42 -12.23 4.37
C ILE A 169 4.37 -11.27 3.84
N ALA A 170 3.63 -11.70 2.84
CA ALA A 170 2.50 -10.94 2.30
C ALA A 170 1.17 -11.52 2.80
N ILE A 171 0.20 -10.64 3.01
CA ILE A 171 -1.20 -10.98 3.21
C ILE A 171 -2.05 -10.23 2.19
N ALA A 172 -3.08 -10.89 1.68
CA ALA A 172 -4.04 -10.30 0.77
C ALA A 172 -5.47 -10.67 1.18
N TRP A 173 -6.42 -9.84 0.81
CA TRP A 173 -7.83 -10.13 0.95
C TRP A 173 -8.26 -11.11 -0.14
N MET A 174 -8.73 -12.29 0.29
CA MET A 174 -9.21 -13.35 -0.60
C MET A 174 -10.67 -13.09 -0.97
N SER A 175 -10.91 -12.02 -1.71
CA SER A 175 -12.19 -11.66 -2.30
C SER A 175 -11.97 -10.62 -3.39
N ASN A 176 -13.06 -10.11 -3.98
CA ASN A 176 -13.04 -9.14 -5.08
C ASN A 176 -14.17 -8.13 -4.92
N TRP A 177 -13.89 -6.85 -5.09
CA TRP A 177 -14.90 -5.79 -5.00
C TRP A 177 -16.05 -5.96 -6.00
N GLN A 178 -15.85 -6.70 -7.09
CA GLN A 178 -16.87 -6.95 -8.08
C GLN A 178 -18.10 -7.68 -7.50
N TYR A 179 -17.90 -8.50 -6.45
CA TYR A 179 -18.96 -9.29 -5.83
C TYR A 179 -18.86 -9.39 -4.29
N ALA A 180 -18.05 -8.55 -3.67
CA ALA A 180 -17.82 -8.62 -2.22
C ALA A 180 -19.11 -8.50 -1.40
N ASN A 181 -20.07 -7.71 -1.89
CA ASN A 181 -21.35 -7.51 -1.23
C ASN A 181 -22.35 -8.67 -1.47
N ASP A 182 -22.06 -9.53 -2.44
CA ASP A 182 -22.92 -10.66 -2.81
C ASP A 182 -22.53 -11.95 -2.08
N VAL A 183 -21.41 -11.93 -1.34
CA VAL A 183 -20.97 -13.10 -0.57
C VAL A 183 -21.86 -13.25 0.67
N PRO A 184 -22.55 -14.40 0.85
CA PRO A 184 -23.56 -14.59 1.88
C PRO A 184 -22.95 -14.85 3.26
N THR A 185 -22.06 -13.97 3.73
CA THR A 185 -21.34 -14.11 5.00
C THR A 185 -22.27 -14.04 6.22
N SER A 186 -23.42 -13.38 6.12
CA SER A 186 -24.42 -13.32 7.18
C SER A 186 -24.99 -14.69 7.57
N GLN A 187 -25.01 -15.64 6.65
CA GLN A 187 -25.46 -17.01 6.91
C GLN A 187 -24.56 -17.79 7.87
N TYR A 188 -23.30 -17.35 8.02
CA TYR A 188 -22.30 -18.00 8.84
C TYR A 188 -22.08 -17.29 10.19
N ARG A 189 -22.79 -16.19 10.44
CA ARG A 189 -22.74 -15.49 11.73
C ARG A 189 -23.73 -16.14 12.70
N SER A 190 -23.25 -16.51 13.89
CA SER A 190 -24.19 -16.86 14.95
C SER A 190 -24.99 -15.60 15.35
N PRO A 191 -26.25 -15.74 15.79
CA PRO A 191 -27.08 -14.62 16.23
C PRO A 191 -26.40 -13.68 17.24
N ASN A 192 -25.47 -14.21 18.05
CA ASN A 192 -24.74 -13.45 19.06
C ASN A 192 -23.56 -12.65 18.47
N GLN A 193 -23.05 -12.99 17.28
CA GLN A 193 -21.99 -12.24 16.62
C GLN A 193 -22.53 -11.09 15.76
N ALA A 194 -23.75 -11.20 15.25
CA ALA A 194 -24.39 -10.12 14.52
C ALA A 194 -24.68 -8.89 15.40
N ALA A 195 -24.88 -9.09 16.71
CA ALA A 195 -25.15 -8.02 17.67
C ALA A 195 -23.89 -7.27 18.15
N GLN A 196 -22.68 -7.81 17.92
CA GLN A 196 -21.41 -7.18 18.35
C GLN A 196 -20.77 -6.25 17.30
N TYR A 197 -21.15 -6.40 16.04
CA TYR A 197 -20.68 -5.53 14.95
C TYR A 197 -21.93 -4.88 14.36
N GLY A 198 -22.39 -3.82 15.03
CA GLY A 198 -23.53 -3.05 14.57
C GLY A 198 -23.36 -2.64 13.10
N ASP A 199 -24.43 -2.72 12.36
CA ASP A 199 -24.56 -2.20 11.00
C ASP A 199 -24.19 -0.71 11.02
N ASN A 200 -23.00 -0.37 10.49
CA ASN A 200 -22.57 0.98 10.11
C ASN A 200 -22.10 0.96 8.67
#